data_e5dea606bd1405bcf6927d0747773f5e
#
_entry.id   e5dea606bd1405bcf6927d0747773f5e
#
_cell.length_a   1.000
_cell.length_b   1.000
_cell.length_c   1.000
_cell.angle_alpha   90.00
_cell.angle_beta   90.00
_cell.angle_gamma   90.00
#
_symmetry.space_group_name_H-M   'P 1'
#
loop_
_entity.id
_entity.type
_entity.pdbx_description
1 polymer ?
#
loop_
_entity_poly.entity_id
_entity_poly.type
_entity_poly.pdbx_seq_one_letter_code
_entity_poly.pdbx_strand_id
1 'polypeptide(L)'
;MTSGNTLQFSGTNGITTAATEPDTITVSLGRDLNNIDTISTDRSDQDLTLTSNGAGAVVIDDVLSFANMASDPTATTQTKLYNKTAAGGGTGLFFRNTNINSGAVGELISKSKATALAIALG
;
A
#
# COMPACT_ATOMS: atom_id res chain seq x y z
N MET A 1 -3.18 -1.09 -43.64
CA MET A 1 -2.66 0.29 -43.49
C MET A 1 -2.45 0.88 -44.88
N THR A 2 -2.88 2.11 -45.10
CA THR A 2 -2.56 2.81 -46.35
C THR A 2 -1.08 3.19 -46.34
N SER A 3 -0.44 3.12 -47.50
CA SER A 3 0.97 3.47 -47.69
C SER A 3 1.21 4.92 -47.25
N GLY A 4 2.10 5.14 -46.30
CA GLY A 4 2.47 6.45 -45.76
C GLY A 4 2.08 6.68 -44.28
N ASN A 5 1.33 5.79 -43.64
CA ASN A 5 1.03 5.89 -42.22
C ASN A 5 2.08 5.11 -41.40
N THR A 6 2.75 5.78 -40.49
CA THR A 6 3.69 5.14 -39.54
C THR A 6 3.00 4.95 -38.21
N LEU A 7 3.02 3.71 -37.68
CA LEU A 7 2.64 3.43 -36.30
C LEU A 7 3.91 3.42 -35.45
N GLN A 8 4.03 4.40 -34.57
CA GLN A 8 5.17 4.54 -33.68
C GLN A 8 4.81 4.09 -32.27
N PHE A 9 5.57 3.14 -31.71
CA PHE A 9 5.56 2.78 -30.30
C PHE A 9 6.85 3.29 -29.68
N SER A 10 6.73 4.17 -28.68
CA SER A 10 7.85 4.75 -27.95
C SER A 10 7.67 4.54 -26.46
N GLY A 11 8.69 4.01 -25.81
CA GLY A 11 8.70 3.82 -24.35
C GLY A 11 9.48 4.95 -23.67
N THR A 12 8.94 5.46 -22.55
CA THR A 12 9.58 6.45 -21.66
C THR A 12 9.30 6.09 -20.21
N ASN A 13 10.01 6.72 -19.26
CA ASN A 13 9.74 6.61 -17.82
C ASN A 13 9.62 5.15 -17.31
N GLY A 14 10.61 4.33 -17.62
CA GLY A 14 10.64 2.92 -17.19
C GLY A 14 9.92 1.95 -18.11
N ILE A 15 9.30 2.41 -19.20
CA ILE A 15 8.71 1.56 -20.23
C ILE A 15 9.70 1.42 -21.39
N THR A 16 10.01 0.20 -21.79
CA THR A 16 10.80 -0.09 -22.99
C THR A 16 9.96 -0.81 -24.02
N THR A 17 10.18 -0.48 -25.31
CA THR A 17 9.55 -1.17 -26.42
C THR A 17 10.64 -1.74 -27.32
N ALA A 18 10.48 -2.96 -27.77
CA ALA A 18 11.36 -3.61 -28.73
C ALA A 18 10.52 -4.29 -29.81
N ALA A 19 10.94 -4.14 -31.07
CA ALA A 19 10.40 -4.89 -32.20
C ALA A 19 11.41 -5.96 -32.58
N THR A 20 10.95 -7.20 -32.73
CA THR A 20 11.78 -8.34 -33.15
C THR A 20 11.09 -9.06 -34.28
N GLU A 21 11.89 -9.69 -35.13
CA GLU A 21 11.39 -10.55 -36.20
C GLU A 21 10.89 -11.90 -35.66
N PRO A 22 9.82 -12.49 -36.22
CA PRO A 22 8.86 -11.91 -37.16
C PRO A 22 7.73 -11.16 -36.43
N ASP A 23 7.56 -9.88 -36.71
CA ASP A 23 6.37 -9.06 -36.35
C ASP A 23 5.92 -9.03 -34.86
N THR A 24 6.87 -9.17 -33.96
CA THR A 24 6.57 -9.10 -32.50
C THR A 24 6.98 -7.74 -31.92
N ILE A 25 6.05 -7.07 -31.25
CA ILE A 25 6.34 -5.88 -30.43
C ILE A 25 6.25 -6.28 -28.96
N THR A 26 7.36 -6.15 -28.25
CA THR A 26 7.42 -6.36 -26.80
C THR A 26 7.41 -5.01 -26.09
N VAL A 27 6.50 -4.86 -25.13
CA VAL A 27 6.46 -3.71 -24.22
C VAL A 27 6.83 -4.21 -22.83
N SER A 28 7.92 -3.69 -22.27
CA SER A 28 8.39 -4.07 -20.93
C SER A 28 8.44 -2.86 -20.01
N LEU A 29 8.09 -3.08 -18.74
CA LEU A 29 8.33 -2.12 -17.68
C LEU A 29 9.79 -2.25 -17.21
N GLY A 30 10.49 -1.14 -17.07
CA GLY A 30 11.82 -1.10 -16.47
C GLY A 30 11.77 -1.30 -14.95
N ARG A 31 12.93 -1.22 -14.30
CA ARG A 31 13.03 -1.33 -12.84
C ARG A 31 12.36 -0.16 -12.12
N ASP A 32 12.47 1.03 -12.73
CA ASP A 32 11.98 2.26 -12.12
C ASP A 32 10.77 2.76 -12.91
N LEU A 33 9.64 2.88 -12.25
CA LEU A 33 8.44 3.52 -12.77
C LEU A 33 8.40 4.95 -12.22
N ASN A 34 8.70 5.92 -13.07
CA ASN A 34 8.70 7.33 -12.71
C ASN A 34 7.39 8.00 -13.14
N ASN A 35 6.98 9.05 -12.42
CA ASN A 35 5.78 9.85 -12.70
C ASN A 35 4.48 9.02 -12.64
N ILE A 36 4.40 8.10 -11.67
CA ILE A 36 3.16 7.40 -11.37
C ILE A 36 2.48 8.13 -10.21
N ASP A 37 1.44 8.88 -10.50
CA ASP A 37 0.68 9.62 -9.48
C ASP A 37 -0.26 8.72 -8.68
N THR A 38 -0.79 7.67 -9.32
CA THR A 38 -1.75 6.78 -8.67
C THR A 38 -1.58 5.34 -9.15
N ILE A 39 -1.56 4.42 -8.22
CA ILE A 39 -1.71 2.99 -8.47
C ILE A 39 -2.99 2.54 -7.76
N SER A 40 -3.99 2.08 -8.50
CA SER A 40 -5.28 1.65 -7.95
C SER A 40 -5.72 0.32 -8.54
N THR A 41 -6.56 -0.39 -7.81
CA THR A 41 -7.27 -1.56 -8.33
C THR A 41 -8.52 -1.09 -9.10
N ASP A 42 -8.90 -1.79 -10.14
CA ASP A 42 -10.05 -1.46 -11.01
C ASP A 42 -11.39 -1.98 -10.48
N ARG A 43 -11.36 -2.77 -9.41
CA ARG A 43 -12.54 -3.40 -8.80
C ARG A 43 -12.66 -3.04 -7.33
N SER A 44 -13.91 -2.95 -6.87
CA SER A 44 -14.19 -2.84 -5.43
C SER A 44 -13.73 -4.10 -4.68
N ASP A 45 -13.30 -3.92 -3.46
CA ASP A 45 -12.88 -4.98 -2.54
C ASP A 45 -11.66 -5.82 -3.01
N GLN A 46 -10.83 -5.25 -3.87
CA GLN A 46 -9.56 -5.85 -4.29
C GLN A 46 -8.38 -5.25 -3.51
N ASP A 47 -7.51 -6.12 -3.02
CA ASP A 47 -6.27 -5.69 -2.40
C ASP A 47 -5.22 -5.30 -3.45
N LEU A 48 -4.50 -4.20 -3.23
CA LEU A 48 -3.26 -3.91 -3.93
C LEU A 48 -2.12 -4.61 -3.20
N THR A 49 -1.55 -5.63 -3.80
CA THR A 49 -0.44 -6.39 -3.20
C THR A 49 0.91 -5.90 -3.73
N LEU A 50 1.77 -5.46 -2.83
CA LEU A 50 3.17 -5.14 -3.10
C LEU A 50 4.04 -6.20 -2.44
N THR A 51 4.73 -7.01 -3.24
CA THR A 51 5.55 -8.12 -2.75
C THR A 51 7.00 -7.96 -3.20
N SER A 52 7.92 -8.01 -2.25
CA SER A 52 9.34 -8.12 -2.55
C SER A 52 9.71 -9.56 -2.90
N ASN A 53 10.73 -9.75 -3.72
CA ASN A 53 11.28 -11.07 -4.01
C ASN A 53 12.32 -11.47 -2.96
N GLY A 54 12.14 -12.63 -2.34
CA GLY A 54 13.05 -13.15 -1.32
C GLY A 54 13.00 -12.37 0.00
N ALA A 55 14.16 -12.02 0.55
CA ALA A 55 14.30 -11.35 1.84
C ALA A 55 14.19 -9.80 1.76
N GLY A 56 13.81 -9.26 0.61
CA GLY A 56 13.61 -7.82 0.45
C GLY A 56 12.42 -7.30 1.25
N ALA A 57 12.30 -5.98 1.34
CA ALA A 57 11.19 -5.28 1.98
C ALA A 57 10.52 -4.29 1.02
N VAL A 58 9.28 -3.93 1.29
CA VAL A 58 8.67 -2.74 0.71
C VAL A 58 9.12 -1.54 1.53
N VAL A 59 9.92 -0.65 0.94
CA VAL A 59 10.45 0.54 1.59
C VAL A 59 9.64 1.75 1.16
N ILE A 60 9.18 2.53 2.13
CA ILE A 60 8.54 3.82 1.92
C ILE A 60 9.49 4.87 2.50
N ASP A 61 10.12 5.63 1.62
CA ASP A 61 11.20 6.58 1.97
C ASP A 61 10.67 7.94 2.43
N ASP A 62 9.37 8.06 2.59
CA ASP A 62 8.70 9.28 3.05
C ASP A 62 7.55 8.92 3.98
N VAL A 63 6.53 9.73 4.07
CA VAL A 63 5.38 9.56 4.96
C VAL A 63 4.38 8.57 4.39
N LEU A 64 4.01 7.55 5.17
CA LEU A 64 2.85 6.70 4.90
C LEU A 64 1.63 7.30 5.57
N SER A 65 0.66 7.77 4.78
CA SER A 65 -0.59 8.34 5.26
C SER A 65 -1.75 7.36 5.13
N PHE A 66 -2.51 7.19 6.21
CA PHE A 66 -3.72 6.36 6.22
C PHE A 66 -4.96 7.27 6.23
N ALA A 67 -5.86 7.07 5.28
CA ALA A 67 -7.17 7.70 5.30
C ALA A 67 -7.97 7.25 6.53
N ASN A 68 -8.79 8.16 7.08
CA ASN A 68 -9.64 7.85 8.23
C ASN A 68 -10.76 6.87 7.82
N MET A 69 -10.87 5.76 8.51
CA MET A 69 -11.93 4.76 8.30
C MET A 69 -13.14 5.05 9.20
N ALA A 70 -14.33 4.85 8.65
CA ALA A 70 -15.58 5.00 9.41
C ALA A 70 -15.83 3.83 10.37
N SER A 71 -15.31 2.64 10.07
CA SER A 71 -15.50 1.42 10.86
C SER A 71 -14.21 0.59 10.89
N ASP A 72 -14.13 -0.30 11.86
CA ASP A 72 -13.00 -1.22 11.97
C ASP A 72 -13.01 -2.25 10.83
N PRO A 73 -11.87 -2.55 10.21
CA PRO A 73 -11.79 -3.59 9.19
C PRO A 73 -12.06 -4.96 9.84
N THR A 74 -12.56 -5.91 9.08
CA THR A 74 -12.72 -7.29 9.54
C THR A 74 -11.39 -7.87 9.99
N ALA A 75 -11.35 -8.51 11.17
CA ALA A 75 -10.16 -9.18 11.67
C ALA A 75 -9.82 -10.40 10.79
N THR A 76 -8.55 -10.53 10.45
CA THR A 76 -7.97 -11.67 9.74
C THR A 76 -6.69 -12.11 10.42
N THR A 77 -6.03 -13.16 9.95
CA THR A 77 -4.71 -13.57 10.44
C THR A 77 -3.61 -12.55 10.14
N GLN A 78 -3.82 -11.70 9.14
CA GLN A 78 -2.91 -10.59 8.83
C GLN A 78 -3.15 -9.42 9.78
N THR A 79 -2.09 -8.76 10.19
CA THR A 79 -2.20 -7.52 10.98
C THR A 79 -2.57 -6.37 10.04
N LYS A 80 -3.72 -5.76 10.30
CA LYS A 80 -4.18 -4.56 9.61
C LYS A 80 -3.85 -3.35 10.46
N LEU A 81 -3.18 -2.35 9.86
CA LEU A 81 -2.88 -1.05 10.45
C LEU A 81 -3.75 -0.01 9.76
N TYR A 82 -4.47 0.82 10.52
CA TYR A 82 -5.44 1.76 9.97
C TYR A 82 -5.64 2.98 10.88
N ASN A 83 -6.15 4.06 10.31
CA ASN A 83 -6.54 5.26 11.03
C ASN A 83 -8.06 5.31 11.23
N LYS A 84 -8.48 5.67 12.43
CA LYS A 84 -9.89 5.93 12.79
C LYS A 84 -9.95 7.00 13.86
N THR A 85 -11.06 7.73 13.92
CA THR A 85 -11.27 8.72 14.98
C THR A 85 -11.16 8.05 16.35
N ALA A 86 -10.19 8.49 17.14
CA ALA A 86 -9.98 7.99 18.48
C ALA A 86 -11.01 8.56 19.45
N ALA A 87 -11.48 7.72 20.37
CA ALA A 87 -12.25 8.18 21.53
C ALA A 87 -11.30 8.53 22.68
N GLY A 88 -11.65 9.54 23.46
CA GLY A 88 -10.98 9.83 24.74
C GLY A 88 -9.50 10.22 24.64
N GLY A 89 -9.09 10.86 23.54
CA GLY A 89 -7.73 11.37 23.38
C GLY A 89 -6.68 10.31 22.98
N GLY A 90 -7.11 9.27 22.30
CA GLY A 90 -6.21 8.30 21.66
C GLY A 90 -5.42 8.89 20.49
N THR A 91 -4.51 8.10 19.91
CA THR A 91 -3.68 8.51 18.78
C THR A 91 -4.40 8.43 17.43
N GLY A 92 -5.49 7.66 17.36
CA GLY A 92 -6.20 7.40 16.11
C GLY A 92 -5.57 6.31 15.25
N LEU A 93 -4.39 5.81 15.59
CA LEU A 93 -3.74 4.73 14.87
C LEU A 93 -4.03 3.39 15.53
N PHE A 94 -4.66 2.49 14.81
CA PHE A 94 -5.16 1.21 15.30
C PHE A 94 -4.56 0.03 14.55
N PHE A 95 -4.56 -1.12 15.19
CA PHE A 95 -4.25 -2.40 14.55
C PHE A 95 -5.27 -3.47 14.91
N ARG A 96 -5.44 -4.47 14.04
CA ARG A 96 -6.34 -5.59 14.26
C ARG A 96 -5.85 -6.85 13.55
N ASN A 97 -5.89 -7.98 14.24
CA ASN A 97 -5.79 -9.32 13.65
C ASN A 97 -6.47 -10.36 14.57
N THR A 98 -6.72 -11.57 14.07
CA THR A 98 -7.39 -12.63 14.84
C THR A 98 -6.50 -13.28 15.90
N ASN A 99 -5.17 -13.17 15.78
CA ASN A 99 -4.19 -13.80 16.68
C ASN A 99 -3.92 -12.97 17.94
N ILE A 100 -4.33 -11.71 17.93
CA ILE A 100 -4.14 -10.79 19.05
C ILE A 100 -5.49 -10.53 19.68
N ASN A 101 -5.62 -10.85 20.96
CA ASN A 101 -6.78 -10.57 21.79
C ASN A 101 -8.12 -10.98 21.14
N SER A 102 -8.14 -12.18 20.52
CA SER A 102 -9.31 -12.75 19.82
C SER A 102 -9.93 -11.83 18.75
N GLY A 103 -9.11 -11.05 18.05
CA GLY A 103 -9.57 -10.12 17.02
C GLY A 103 -10.06 -8.77 17.53
N ALA A 104 -9.86 -8.47 18.80
CA ALA A 104 -10.15 -7.15 19.35
C ALA A 104 -9.23 -6.08 18.71
N VAL A 105 -9.72 -4.85 18.72
CA VAL A 105 -8.99 -3.69 18.24
C VAL A 105 -7.95 -3.26 19.26
N GLY A 106 -6.69 -3.08 18.81
CA GLY A 106 -5.64 -2.44 19.58
C GLY A 106 -5.39 -1.03 19.08
N GLU A 107 -5.11 -0.09 19.97
CA GLU A 107 -4.66 1.25 19.62
C GLU A 107 -3.18 1.40 19.95
N LEU A 108 -2.41 2.00 19.04
CA LEU A 108 -1.03 2.39 19.29
C LEU A 108 -1.04 3.67 20.14
N ILE A 109 -0.52 3.60 21.35
CA ILE A 109 -0.49 4.74 22.29
C ILE A 109 0.91 5.36 22.35
N SER A 110 0.96 6.67 22.62
CA SER A 110 2.23 7.37 22.83
C SER A 110 2.91 6.95 24.13
N LYS A 111 4.23 7.12 24.22
CA LYS A 111 4.99 6.85 25.44
C LYS A 111 4.46 7.63 26.63
N SER A 112 4.12 8.90 26.45
CA SER A 112 3.59 9.75 27.54
C SER A 112 2.25 9.23 28.07
N LYS A 113 1.35 8.76 27.19
CA LYS A 113 0.07 8.16 27.59
C LYS A 113 0.26 6.83 28.33
N ALA A 114 1.19 5.99 27.83
CA ALA A 114 1.53 4.74 28.49
C ALA A 114 2.13 4.99 29.89
N THR A 115 3.00 5.97 30.06
CA THR A 115 3.58 6.36 31.34
C THR A 115 2.51 6.89 32.30
N ALA A 116 1.62 7.76 31.83
CA ALA A 116 0.53 8.30 32.66
C ALA A 116 -0.42 7.18 33.13
N LEU A 117 -0.73 6.21 32.27
CA LEU A 117 -1.55 5.07 32.64
C LEU A 117 -0.85 4.17 33.68
N ALA A 118 0.46 3.90 33.50
CA ALA A 118 1.24 3.14 34.47
C ALA A 118 1.29 3.81 35.86
N ILE A 119 1.47 5.13 35.91
CA ILE A 119 1.43 5.91 37.16
C ILE A 119 0.04 5.85 37.81
N ALA A 120 -1.04 5.94 37.04
CA ALA A 120 -2.40 5.89 37.54
C ALA A 120 -2.80 4.51 38.11
N LEU A 121 -2.17 3.45 37.62
CA LEU A 121 -2.43 2.07 38.08
C LEU A 121 -1.51 1.63 39.25
N GLY A 122 -0.55 2.45 39.64
CA GLY A 122 0.40 2.21 40.75
C GLY A 122 1.56 1.37 40.35
#